data_16a1302fa429f0be7cb22c5b0e346642
#
_entry.id   16a1302fa429f0be7cb22c5b0e346642
#
_cell.length_a   1.000
_cell.length_b   1.000
_cell.length_c   1.000
_cell.angle_alpha   90.00
_cell.angle_beta   90.00
_cell.angle_gamma   90.00
#
_symmetry.space_group_name_H-M   'P 1'
#
loop_
_entity.id
_entity.type
_entity.pdbx_description
1 polymer ?
#
loop_
_entity_poly.entity_id
_entity_poly.type
_entity_poly.pdbx_seq_one_letter_code
_entity_poly.pdbx_strand_id
1 'polypeptide(L)'
;MSKDDEKRIGDENHPKILQAFGGEYNDPALQGYVKSLGQLLAASSELPDRKWTFTLLDSDVTNAFALPGGYVYVTRGLLSLAETEGQLAAVIGHEIGHVTARHGAQRHAQGTLAGIGAAGASILGSILVGPEAGRTIGEFANVGALGYVASYSRDQEYQADELGIRYNGRIGFNPQGMAQFLAKLDSEKGLVAKLRGQAPKGSSYLDTHPPTPDRVKRARKLAEKSLVDKPMDGRDIYLSKIDGMIWGDSPDQGYARDGSFAHKNLNIFFSVPDEFTLFNSPKNVTAYGPDNAAIKFDMGPKNYGGSMRDYIRQTWARNAQLSNLQSIEMNGLEAATASTKGRVNGRSMDIQLVAIRGKEGHTFQLTFYSQPQKTKTLSEVYRRTTYSFRHMSLDELEKLKPLRIRLHKVRNGETIESISQMMAVKKFAVDRFKLLNGVKQNSDLIVGQTVKIISTE
;
A
#
# COMPACT_ATOMS: atom_id res chain seq x y z
N MET A 1 -26.76 -12.54 -5.72
CA MET A 1 -26.00 -11.80 -6.75
C MET A 1 -25.82 -12.68 -7.97
N SER A 2 -26.28 -12.24 -9.13
CA SER A 2 -26.13 -12.96 -10.41
C SER A 2 -24.69 -12.85 -10.95
N LYS A 3 -24.37 -13.63 -12.01
CA LYS A 3 -23.06 -13.50 -12.70
C LYS A 3 -22.93 -12.14 -13.38
N ASP A 4 -24.03 -11.59 -13.90
CA ASP A 4 -24.05 -10.27 -14.54
C ASP A 4 -23.86 -9.15 -13.53
N ASP A 5 -24.43 -9.27 -12.31
CA ASP A 5 -24.17 -8.36 -11.22
C ASP A 5 -22.70 -8.37 -10.81
N GLU A 6 -22.09 -9.57 -10.70
CA GLU A 6 -20.65 -9.70 -10.39
C GLU A 6 -19.80 -8.98 -11.43
N LYS A 7 -20.10 -9.19 -12.71
CA LYS A 7 -19.38 -8.54 -13.81
C LYS A 7 -19.53 -7.02 -13.75
N ARG A 8 -20.77 -6.52 -13.61
CA ARG A 8 -21.05 -5.08 -13.52
C ARG A 8 -20.30 -4.44 -12.35
N ILE A 9 -20.32 -5.07 -11.18
CA ILE A 9 -19.59 -4.60 -9.99
C ILE A 9 -18.08 -4.53 -10.26
N GLY A 10 -17.51 -5.54 -10.90
CA GLY A 10 -16.10 -5.54 -11.29
C GLY A 10 -15.78 -4.39 -12.25
N ASP A 11 -16.56 -4.25 -13.32
CA ASP A 11 -16.37 -3.21 -14.34
C ASP A 11 -16.45 -1.78 -13.75
N GLU A 12 -17.44 -1.53 -12.89
CA GLU A 12 -17.65 -0.21 -12.25
C GLU A 12 -16.56 0.16 -11.21
N ASN A 13 -15.95 -0.85 -10.58
CA ASN A 13 -14.98 -0.61 -9.51
C ASN A 13 -13.53 -0.74 -9.96
N HIS A 14 -13.25 -1.42 -11.08
CA HIS A 14 -11.89 -1.52 -11.61
C HIS A 14 -11.19 -0.16 -11.78
N PRO A 15 -11.78 0.87 -12.42
CA PRO A 15 -11.13 2.19 -12.53
C PRO A 15 -10.85 2.85 -11.17
N LYS A 16 -11.73 2.64 -10.20
CA LYS A 16 -11.58 3.19 -8.85
C LYS A 16 -10.43 2.52 -8.09
N ILE A 17 -10.27 1.20 -8.28
CA ILE A 17 -9.11 0.46 -7.73
C ILE A 17 -7.81 0.98 -8.34
N LEU A 18 -7.74 1.12 -9.65
CA LEU A 18 -6.56 1.70 -10.31
C LEU A 18 -6.21 3.06 -9.69
N GLN A 19 -7.19 3.96 -9.58
CA GLN A 19 -6.97 5.27 -8.96
C GLN A 19 -6.50 5.18 -7.50
N ALA A 20 -7.05 4.24 -6.72
CA ALA A 20 -6.74 4.10 -5.30
C ALA A 20 -5.35 3.51 -5.03
N PHE A 21 -4.82 2.70 -5.96
CA PHE A 21 -3.55 1.99 -5.81
C PHE A 21 -2.44 2.49 -6.75
N GLY A 22 -2.55 3.70 -7.30
CA GLY A 22 -1.51 4.32 -8.10
C GLY A 22 -1.49 3.93 -9.57
N GLY A 23 -2.51 3.23 -10.05
CA GLY A 23 -2.61 2.75 -11.43
C GLY A 23 -1.98 1.38 -11.66
N GLU A 24 -1.94 0.98 -12.92
CA GLU A 24 -1.18 -0.18 -13.36
C GLU A 24 0.32 0.14 -13.29
N TYR A 25 1.11 -0.80 -12.79
CA TYR A 25 2.56 -0.63 -12.81
C TYR A 25 3.07 -0.60 -14.26
N ASN A 26 3.75 0.46 -14.63
CA ASN A 26 4.22 0.71 -16.00
C ASN A 26 5.46 -0.15 -16.35
N ASP A 27 5.27 -1.46 -16.40
CA ASP A 27 6.24 -2.46 -16.87
C ASP A 27 5.49 -3.56 -17.64
N PRO A 28 5.41 -3.46 -18.98
CA PRO A 28 4.67 -4.42 -19.80
C PRO A 28 5.14 -5.87 -19.66
N ALA A 29 6.43 -6.09 -19.41
CA ALA A 29 6.98 -7.43 -19.24
C ALA A 29 6.51 -8.06 -17.93
N LEU A 30 6.54 -7.29 -16.83
CA LEU A 30 6.10 -7.75 -15.53
C LEU A 30 4.56 -7.86 -15.44
N GLN A 31 3.81 -6.96 -16.10
CA GLN A 31 2.36 -7.10 -16.28
C GLN A 31 2.02 -8.40 -17.03
N GLY A 32 2.70 -8.65 -18.14
CA GLY A 32 2.53 -9.86 -18.94
C GLY A 32 2.84 -11.12 -18.15
N TYR A 33 3.87 -11.10 -17.31
CA TYR A 33 4.23 -12.21 -16.43
C TYR A 33 3.12 -12.52 -15.40
N VAL A 34 2.66 -11.53 -14.65
CA VAL A 34 1.57 -11.69 -13.68
C VAL A 34 0.28 -12.17 -14.35
N LYS A 35 -0.04 -11.60 -15.51
CA LYS A 35 -1.21 -12.01 -16.30
C LYS A 35 -1.11 -13.47 -16.75
N SER A 36 0.04 -13.90 -17.28
CA SER A 36 0.23 -15.25 -17.77
C SER A 36 0.15 -16.28 -16.64
N LEU A 37 0.76 -16.01 -15.50
CA LEU A 37 0.69 -16.86 -14.31
C LEU A 37 -0.76 -16.95 -13.79
N GLY A 38 -1.45 -15.83 -13.72
CA GLY A 38 -2.85 -15.78 -13.30
C GLY A 38 -3.78 -16.56 -14.25
N GLN A 39 -3.59 -16.43 -15.56
CA GLN A 39 -4.37 -17.17 -16.54
C GLN A 39 -4.13 -18.68 -16.46
N LEU A 40 -2.88 -19.12 -16.24
CA LEU A 40 -2.56 -20.52 -16.05
C LEU A 40 -3.25 -21.10 -14.82
N LEU A 41 -3.25 -20.39 -13.71
CA LEU A 41 -3.96 -20.76 -12.48
C LEU A 41 -5.49 -20.80 -12.70
N ALA A 42 -6.04 -19.77 -13.35
CA ALA A 42 -7.45 -19.68 -13.63
C ALA A 42 -7.94 -20.84 -14.52
N ALA A 43 -7.15 -21.23 -15.51
CA ALA A 43 -7.42 -22.39 -16.36
C ALA A 43 -7.45 -23.71 -15.59
N SER A 44 -6.74 -23.79 -14.46
CA SER A 44 -6.73 -24.97 -13.57
C SER A 44 -7.85 -24.94 -12.50
N SER A 45 -8.60 -23.85 -12.42
CA SER A 45 -9.67 -23.63 -11.44
C SER A 45 -11.03 -24.24 -11.90
N GLU A 46 -12.06 -24.11 -11.07
CA GLU A 46 -13.43 -24.54 -11.38
C GLU A 46 -14.15 -23.59 -12.37
N LEU A 47 -13.54 -22.45 -12.76
CA LEU A 47 -14.10 -21.49 -13.70
C LEU A 47 -13.12 -21.15 -14.84
N PRO A 48 -12.62 -22.16 -15.60
CA PRO A 48 -11.61 -21.93 -16.63
C PRO A 48 -12.07 -21.00 -17.76
N ASP A 49 -13.33 -21.05 -18.13
CA ASP A 49 -13.92 -20.28 -19.24
C ASP A 49 -14.36 -18.86 -18.84
N ARG A 50 -14.19 -18.50 -17.55
CA ARG A 50 -14.53 -17.16 -17.09
C ARG A 50 -13.53 -16.16 -17.69
N LYS A 51 -14.00 -14.97 -18.05
CA LYS A 51 -13.11 -13.86 -18.38
C LYS A 51 -12.40 -13.38 -17.11
N TRP A 52 -11.09 -13.56 -17.04
CA TRP A 52 -10.23 -13.12 -15.95
C TRP A 52 -9.42 -11.91 -16.36
N THR A 53 -9.25 -10.97 -15.44
CA THR A 53 -8.38 -9.80 -15.58
C THR A 53 -7.38 -9.78 -14.41
N PHE A 54 -6.09 -9.87 -14.73
CA PHE A 54 -5.00 -9.82 -13.76
C PHE A 54 -4.24 -8.52 -13.94
N THR A 55 -4.06 -7.76 -12.86
CA THR A 55 -3.42 -6.45 -12.89
C THR A 55 -2.35 -6.35 -11.80
N LEU A 56 -1.14 -5.96 -12.19
CA LEU A 56 -0.09 -5.55 -11.26
C LEU A 56 -0.24 -4.06 -10.98
N LEU A 57 -0.49 -3.70 -9.73
CA LEU A 57 -0.71 -2.33 -9.28
C LEU A 57 0.60 -1.63 -8.88
N ASP A 58 0.72 -0.33 -9.20
CA ASP A 58 1.84 0.52 -8.80
C ASP A 58 1.72 0.98 -7.34
N SER A 59 1.75 0.01 -6.44
CA SER A 59 1.65 0.24 -5.00
C SER A 59 2.71 -0.54 -4.24
N ASP A 60 3.33 0.10 -3.25
CA ASP A 60 4.32 -0.49 -2.35
C ASP A 60 3.70 -1.27 -1.19
N VAL A 61 2.39 -1.15 -1.00
CA VAL A 61 1.66 -1.92 0.01
C VAL A 61 1.69 -3.41 -0.36
N THR A 62 2.11 -4.27 0.56
CA THR A 62 2.01 -5.72 0.37
C THR A 62 0.54 -6.13 0.33
N ASN A 63 -0.03 -6.35 -0.88
CA ASN A 63 -1.43 -6.76 -1.04
C ASN A 63 -1.69 -7.55 -2.33
N ALA A 64 -2.70 -8.42 -2.27
CA ALA A 64 -3.42 -8.99 -3.40
C ALA A 64 -4.90 -9.07 -3.02
N PHE A 65 -5.80 -8.99 -3.97
CA PHE A 65 -7.23 -9.11 -3.73
C PHE A 65 -7.98 -9.35 -5.04
N ALA A 66 -9.21 -9.86 -4.91
CA ALA A 66 -10.10 -10.04 -6.04
C ALA A 66 -11.40 -9.23 -5.89
N LEU A 67 -11.92 -8.74 -7.01
CA LEU A 67 -13.28 -8.24 -7.11
C LEU A 67 -14.20 -9.31 -7.77
N PRO A 68 -15.51 -9.25 -7.50
CA PRO A 68 -16.47 -9.98 -8.30
C PRO A 68 -16.27 -9.70 -9.79
N GLY A 69 -16.60 -10.66 -10.65
CA GLY A 69 -16.39 -10.49 -12.10
C GLY A 69 -15.09 -11.09 -12.63
N GLY A 70 -14.18 -11.57 -11.77
CA GLY A 70 -12.91 -12.20 -12.17
C GLY A 70 -11.75 -11.22 -12.30
N TYR A 71 -11.80 -10.11 -11.60
CA TYR A 71 -10.69 -9.15 -11.47
C TYR A 71 -9.81 -9.54 -10.31
N VAL A 72 -8.52 -9.75 -10.56
CA VAL A 72 -7.50 -10.10 -9.56
C VAL A 72 -6.37 -9.09 -9.64
N TYR A 73 -5.99 -8.56 -8.51
CA TYR A 73 -4.96 -7.54 -8.38
C TYR A 73 -3.82 -8.04 -7.51
N VAL A 74 -2.62 -7.67 -7.89
CA VAL A 74 -1.38 -7.91 -7.13
C VAL A 74 -0.60 -6.62 -7.10
N THR A 75 0.02 -6.28 -5.98
CA THR A 75 0.82 -5.07 -5.85
C THR A 75 2.32 -5.35 -6.00
N ARG A 76 3.12 -4.33 -6.34
CA ARG A 76 4.59 -4.42 -6.33
C ARG A 76 5.13 -4.80 -4.95
N GLY A 77 4.49 -4.28 -3.89
CA GLY A 77 4.86 -4.61 -2.52
C GLY A 77 4.80 -6.12 -2.27
N LEU A 78 3.73 -6.80 -2.73
CA LEU A 78 3.60 -8.24 -2.60
C LEU A 78 4.65 -8.99 -3.44
N LEU A 79 4.90 -8.55 -4.68
CA LEU A 79 5.96 -9.14 -5.50
C LEU A 79 7.33 -8.98 -4.82
N SER A 80 7.61 -7.86 -4.19
CA SER A 80 8.89 -7.68 -3.48
C SER A 80 9.08 -8.66 -2.33
N LEU A 81 7.98 -9.02 -1.66
CA LEU A 81 7.99 -9.94 -0.52
C LEU A 81 8.14 -11.40 -0.94
N ALA A 82 7.43 -11.86 -1.95
CA ALA A 82 7.53 -13.24 -2.44
C ALA A 82 8.97 -13.60 -2.86
N GLU A 83 9.33 -14.87 -2.75
CA GLU A 83 10.68 -15.37 -3.04
C GLU A 83 10.72 -16.28 -4.25
N THR A 84 9.59 -16.87 -4.59
CA THR A 84 9.47 -17.86 -5.65
C THR A 84 8.19 -17.64 -6.45
N GLU A 85 8.20 -18.15 -7.68
CA GLU A 85 7.01 -18.18 -8.53
C GLU A 85 5.88 -18.99 -7.88
N GLY A 86 6.21 -20.10 -7.21
CA GLY A 86 5.26 -20.92 -6.47
C GLY A 86 4.58 -20.19 -5.31
N GLN A 87 5.28 -19.28 -4.62
CA GLN A 87 4.67 -18.42 -3.59
C GLN A 87 3.71 -17.39 -4.21
N LEU A 88 4.10 -16.71 -5.30
CA LEU A 88 3.22 -15.80 -6.01
C LEU A 88 1.99 -16.51 -6.58
N ALA A 89 2.20 -17.68 -7.19
CA ALA A 89 1.13 -18.51 -7.73
C ALA A 89 0.13 -18.94 -6.63
N ALA A 90 0.64 -19.29 -5.45
CA ALA A 90 -0.23 -19.65 -4.32
C ALA A 90 -1.13 -18.51 -3.88
N VAL A 91 -0.61 -17.26 -3.83
CA VAL A 91 -1.42 -16.08 -3.49
C VAL A 91 -2.44 -15.77 -4.59
N ILE A 92 -2.04 -15.75 -5.85
CA ILE A 92 -2.98 -15.53 -6.97
C ILE A 92 -4.06 -16.64 -6.99
N GLY A 93 -3.67 -17.89 -6.74
CA GLY A 93 -4.60 -19.01 -6.62
C GLY A 93 -5.59 -18.87 -5.48
N HIS A 94 -5.17 -18.32 -4.33
CA HIS A 94 -6.04 -17.97 -3.21
C HIS A 94 -7.09 -16.93 -3.61
N GLU A 95 -6.68 -15.87 -4.32
CA GLU A 95 -7.59 -14.83 -4.80
C GLU A 95 -8.59 -15.40 -5.84
N ILE A 96 -8.12 -16.26 -6.74
CA ILE A 96 -9.00 -17.02 -7.65
C ILE A 96 -9.97 -17.88 -6.83
N GLY A 97 -9.51 -18.51 -5.75
CA GLY A 97 -10.32 -19.28 -4.82
C GLY A 97 -11.48 -18.49 -4.21
N HIS A 98 -11.25 -17.23 -3.81
CA HIS A 98 -12.31 -16.35 -3.33
C HIS A 98 -13.39 -16.09 -4.40
N VAL A 99 -13.00 -15.96 -5.66
CA VAL A 99 -13.93 -15.75 -6.77
C VAL A 99 -14.68 -17.04 -7.12
N THR A 100 -14.00 -18.18 -7.21
CA THR A 100 -14.61 -19.48 -7.57
C THR A 100 -15.58 -19.97 -6.50
N ALA A 101 -15.25 -19.76 -5.22
CA ALA A 101 -16.15 -20.05 -4.08
C ALA A 101 -17.20 -18.95 -3.85
N ARG A 102 -17.20 -17.87 -4.64
CA ARG A 102 -18.15 -16.76 -4.57
C ARG A 102 -18.24 -16.08 -3.20
N HIS A 103 -17.13 -15.98 -2.48
CA HIS A 103 -17.09 -15.40 -1.12
C HIS A 103 -17.58 -13.95 -1.09
N GLY A 104 -17.29 -13.15 -2.12
CA GLY A 104 -17.82 -11.80 -2.27
C GLY A 104 -19.35 -11.76 -2.37
N ALA A 105 -19.95 -12.69 -3.12
CA ALA A 105 -21.41 -12.79 -3.25
C ALA A 105 -22.09 -13.22 -1.95
N GLN A 106 -21.50 -14.19 -1.22
CA GLN A 106 -22.00 -14.64 0.08
C GLN A 106 -22.00 -13.48 1.10
N ARG A 107 -20.92 -12.72 1.16
CA ARG A 107 -20.81 -11.55 2.04
C ARG A 107 -21.85 -10.47 1.71
N HIS A 108 -22.07 -10.18 0.43
CA HIS A 108 -23.10 -9.24 0.00
C HIS A 108 -24.51 -9.70 0.45
N ALA A 109 -24.82 -10.99 0.32
CA ALA A 109 -26.10 -11.53 0.77
C ALA A 109 -26.27 -11.42 2.30
N GLN A 110 -25.22 -11.67 3.08
CA GLN A 110 -25.26 -11.53 4.54
C GLN A 110 -25.44 -10.06 4.98
N GLY A 111 -24.79 -9.11 4.31
CA GLY A 111 -24.97 -7.68 4.55
C GLY A 111 -26.39 -7.20 4.28
N THR A 112 -27.04 -7.72 3.23
CA THR A 112 -28.43 -7.39 2.87
C THR A 112 -29.43 -7.97 3.88
N LEU A 113 -29.21 -9.19 4.35
CA LEU A 113 -30.05 -9.84 5.39
C LEU A 113 -29.93 -9.17 6.76
N ALA A 114 -28.77 -8.57 7.07
CA ALA A 114 -28.58 -7.84 8.32
C ALA A 114 -29.21 -6.43 8.33
N GLY A 115 -30.00 -6.08 7.30
CA GLY A 115 -30.69 -4.79 7.21
C GLY A 115 -29.78 -3.59 6.94
N ILE A 116 -28.57 -3.84 6.47
CA ILE A 116 -27.60 -2.80 6.10
C ILE A 116 -27.95 -2.33 4.67
N GLY A 117 -28.99 -1.51 4.56
CA GLY A 117 -29.35 -0.81 3.33
C GLY A 117 -28.23 0.16 2.87
N ALA A 118 -28.48 0.97 1.85
CA ALA A 118 -27.49 1.86 1.19
C ALA A 118 -26.64 2.75 2.14
N ALA A 119 -27.05 2.94 3.40
CA ALA A 119 -26.21 3.54 4.46
C ALA A 119 -25.09 2.61 4.97
N GLY A 120 -25.16 1.30 4.68
CA GLY A 120 -24.21 0.30 5.18
C GLY A 120 -22.85 0.30 4.48
N ALA A 121 -22.73 0.87 3.28
CA ALA A 121 -21.42 0.96 2.59
C ALA A 121 -20.43 1.85 3.35
N SER A 122 -20.93 2.91 4.02
CA SER A 122 -20.10 3.77 4.87
C SER A 122 -19.87 3.18 6.28
N ILE A 123 -20.82 2.35 6.77
CA ILE A 123 -20.73 1.69 8.08
C ILE A 123 -19.85 0.44 8.00
N LEU A 124 -19.90 -0.32 6.90
CA LEU A 124 -19.02 -1.48 6.69
C LEU A 124 -17.54 -1.07 6.64
N GLY A 125 -17.21 0.07 6.05
CA GLY A 125 -15.86 0.63 6.10
C GLY A 125 -15.39 0.93 7.55
N SER A 126 -16.29 1.35 8.43
CA SER A 126 -15.96 1.71 9.82
C SER A 126 -15.99 0.52 10.79
N ILE A 127 -16.79 -0.51 10.53
CA ILE A 127 -16.93 -1.70 11.41
C ILE A 127 -15.80 -2.71 11.17
N LEU A 128 -15.31 -2.85 9.93
CA LEU A 128 -14.34 -3.87 9.57
C LEU A 128 -12.88 -3.47 9.85
N VAL A 129 -12.62 -2.20 10.11
CA VAL A 129 -11.25 -1.66 10.24
C VAL A 129 -11.08 -0.89 11.55
N GLY A 130 -11.85 -1.10 12.56
CA GLY A 130 -11.76 -0.45 13.88
C GLY A 130 -11.80 1.10 13.84
N PRO A 131 -12.14 1.75 14.95
CA PRO A 131 -12.34 3.21 15.00
C PRO A 131 -11.10 4.06 14.66
N GLU A 132 -9.91 3.45 14.68
CA GLU A 132 -8.64 4.13 14.35
C GLU A 132 -8.32 4.09 12.85
N ALA A 133 -8.77 3.08 12.13
CA ALA A 133 -8.56 2.94 10.69
C ALA A 133 -9.59 3.72 9.84
N GLY A 134 -10.71 4.11 10.42
CA GLY A 134 -11.69 5.00 9.78
C GLY A 134 -11.14 6.36 9.35
N ARG A 135 -9.91 6.71 9.78
CA ARG A 135 -9.24 7.97 9.41
C ARG A 135 -8.62 7.96 8.03
N THR A 136 -7.98 6.86 7.65
CA THR A 136 -7.38 6.71 6.32
C THR A 136 -8.41 6.19 5.33
N ILE A 137 -9.35 5.37 5.79
CA ILE A 137 -10.46 4.83 5.00
C ILE A 137 -11.57 5.85 4.77
N GLY A 138 -11.75 6.88 5.61
CA GLY A 138 -12.70 7.96 5.33
C GLY A 138 -12.45 8.64 3.98
N GLU A 139 -11.21 8.69 3.52
CA GLU A 139 -10.84 9.18 2.20
C GLU A 139 -10.90 8.09 1.12
N PHE A 140 -10.59 6.85 1.47
CA PHE A 140 -10.79 5.67 0.63
C PHE A 140 -12.26 5.19 0.61
N ALA A 141 -13.07 5.46 1.65
CA ALA A 141 -14.48 5.05 1.71
C ALA A 141 -15.38 5.76 0.69
N ASN A 142 -14.93 6.87 0.10
CA ASN A 142 -15.56 7.43 -1.11
C ASN A 142 -15.34 6.56 -2.36
N VAL A 143 -14.48 5.54 -2.27
CA VAL A 143 -14.33 4.51 -3.30
C VAL A 143 -15.13 3.29 -2.84
N GLY A 144 -16.40 3.21 -3.20
CA GLY A 144 -17.30 2.07 -2.89
C GLY A 144 -16.72 0.68 -3.25
N ALA A 145 -15.62 0.64 -4.01
CA ALA A 145 -14.83 -0.53 -4.34
C ALA A 145 -14.12 -1.18 -3.12
N LEU A 146 -13.73 -0.40 -2.10
CA LEU A 146 -13.00 -0.94 -0.95
C LEU A 146 -13.88 -1.78 0.00
N GLY A 147 -15.20 -1.63 -0.07
CA GLY A 147 -16.13 -2.54 0.61
C GLY A 147 -16.00 -4.00 0.13
N TYR A 148 -15.46 -4.23 -1.08
CA TYR A 148 -15.18 -5.57 -1.61
C TYR A 148 -13.81 -6.11 -1.19
N VAL A 149 -12.89 -5.26 -0.75
CA VAL A 149 -11.53 -5.63 -0.27
C VAL A 149 -11.52 -5.92 1.24
N ALA A 150 -12.67 -5.94 1.91
CA ALA A 150 -12.76 -6.22 3.34
C ALA A 150 -12.45 -7.69 3.66
N SER A 151 -11.99 -7.96 4.90
CA SER A 151 -11.61 -9.30 5.36
C SER A 151 -12.75 -10.32 5.22
N TYR A 152 -12.38 -11.54 4.89
CA TYR A 152 -13.26 -12.70 4.82
C TYR A 152 -13.38 -13.40 6.18
N SER A 153 -14.37 -14.28 6.33
CA SER A 153 -14.47 -15.11 7.51
C SER A 153 -13.32 -16.13 7.56
N ARG A 154 -13.01 -16.64 8.75
CA ARG A 154 -11.95 -17.66 8.90
C ARG A 154 -12.16 -18.89 8.02
N ASP A 155 -13.40 -19.34 7.89
CA ASP A 155 -13.73 -20.51 7.08
C ASP A 155 -13.57 -20.24 5.59
N GLN A 156 -13.91 -19.02 5.13
CA GLN A 156 -13.68 -18.58 3.76
C GLN A 156 -12.18 -18.48 3.45
N GLU A 157 -11.37 -18.01 4.39
CA GLU A 157 -9.91 -18.01 4.26
C GLU A 157 -9.35 -19.43 4.15
N TYR A 158 -9.82 -20.36 4.99
CA TYR A 158 -9.41 -21.77 4.91
C TYR A 158 -9.79 -22.40 3.57
N GLN A 159 -10.98 -22.11 3.04
CA GLN A 159 -11.42 -22.61 1.76
C GLN A 159 -10.58 -22.02 0.61
N ALA A 160 -10.28 -20.73 0.67
CA ALA A 160 -9.45 -20.08 -0.34
C ALA A 160 -8.00 -20.60 -0.32
N ASP A 161 -7.42 -20.86 0.87
CA ASP A 161 -6.11 -21.51 1.02
C ASP A 161 -6.09 -22.90 0.37
N GLU A 162 -7.12 -23.72 0.63
CA GLU A 162 -7.22 -25.07 0.06
C GLU A 162 -7.34 -25.04 -1.47
N LEU A 163 -8.16 -24.12 -2.02
CA LEU A 163 -8.32 -23.91 -3.44
C LEU A 163 -7.01 -23.46 -4.08
N GLY A 164 -6.34 -22.46 -3.49
CA GLY A 164 -5.05 -21.95 -3.97
C GLY A 164 -3.96 -23.03 -4.00
N ILE A 165 -3.85 -23.83 -2.95
CA ILE A 165 -2.90 -24.97 -2.89
C ILE A 165 -3.22 -25.97 -4.00
N ARG A 166 -4.49 -26.27 -4.23
CA ARG A 166 -4.95 -27.20 -5.27
C ARG A 166 -4.63 -26.70 -6.67
N TYR A 167 -4.91 -25.42 -6.97
CA TYR A 167 -4.59 -24.83 -8.27
C TYR A 167 -3.08 -24.80 -8.52
N ASN A 168 -2.32 -24.43 -7.51
CA ASN A 168 -0.87 -24.41 -7.54
C ASN A 168 -0.29 -25.81 -7.87
N GLY A 169 -0.78 -26.83 -7.19
CA GLY A 169 -0.37 -28.21 -7.42
C GLY A 169 -0.75 -28.73 -8.82
N ARG A 170 -1.94 -28.37 -9.34
CA ARG A 170 -2.40 -28.79 -10.68
C ARG A 170 -1.50 -28.28 -11.81
N ILE A 171 -0.84 -27.14 -11.63
CA ILE A 171 0.10 -26.59 -12.61
C ILE A 171 1.57 -26.89 -12.29
N GLY A 172 1.82 -27.80 -11.34
CA GLY A 172 3.16 -28.35 -11.03
C GLY A 172 4.01 -27.52 -10.08
N PHE A 173 3.49 -26.44 -9.50
CA PHE A 173 4.20 -25.69 -8.47
C PHE A 173 4.17 -26.37 -7.11
N ASN A 174 5.14 -25.99 -6.26
CA ASN A 174 5.25 -26.49 -4.90
C ASN A 174 4.02 -26.09 -4.07
N PRO A 175 3.20 -27.05 -3.60
CA PRO A 175 2.03 -26.79 -2.78
C PRO A 175 2.37 -26.09 -1.44
N GLN A 176 3.61 -26.20 -0.95
CA GLN A 176 4.09 -25.51 0.25
C GLN A 176 4.18 -23.99 0.07
N GLY A 177 4.12 -23.45 -1.15
CA GLY A 177 4.21 -22.02 -1.44
C GLY A 177 3.25 -21.17 -0.61
N MET A 178 2.00 -21.64 -0.39
CA MET A 178 1.03 -20.96 0.47
C MET A 178 1.50 -20.88 1.93
N ALA A 179 1.91 -22.01 2.51
CA ALA A 179 2.35 -22.04 3.91
C ALA A 179 3.62 -21.20 4.12
N GLN A 180 4.54 -21.21 3.16
CA GLN A 180 5.76 -20.39 3.17
C GLN A 180 5.42 -18.90 3.12
N PHE A 181 4.52 -18.49 2.22
CA PHE A 181 4.13 -17.10 2.08
C PHE A 181 3.37 -16.59 3.31
N LEU A 182 2.44 -17.36 3.87
CA LEU A 182 1.74 -17.01 5.11
C LEU A 182 2.70 -16.84 6.31
N ALA A 183 3.71 -17.71 6.44
CA ALA A 183 4.73 -17.57 7.48
C ALA A 183 5.58 -16.31 7.28
N LYS A 184 5.84 -15.91 6.03
CA LYS A 184 6.57 -14.70 5.69
C LYS A 184 5.77 -13.44 6.01
N LEU A 185 4.48 -13.44 5.74
CA LEU A 185 3.57 -12.36 6.13
C LEU A 185 3.55 -12.14 7.64
N ASP A 186 3.57 -13.20 8.44
CA ASP A 186 3.66 -13.09 9.90
C ASP A 186 4.97 -12.41 10.35
N SER A 187 6.08 -12.71 9.66
CA SER A 187 7.37 -12.04 9.89
C SER A 187 7.34 -10.57 9.47
N GLU A 188 6.67 -10.24 8.37
CA GLU A 188 6.46 -8.86 7.89
C GLU A 188 5.71 -8.03 8.95
N LYS A 189 4.68 -8.60 9.56
CA LYS A 189 3.90 -7.95 10.63
C LYS A 189 4.80 -7.40 11.75
N GLY A 190 5.79 -8.18 12.16
CA GLY A 190 6.76 -7.77 13.18
C GLY A 190 7.62 -6.57 12.74
N LEU A 191 8.09 -6.56 11.51
CA LEU A 191 8.86 -5.43 10.95
C LEU A 191 7.98 -4.20 10.75
N VAL A 192 6.80 -4.36 10.20
CA VAL A 192 5.82 -3.26 10.02
C VAL A 192 5.47 -2.60 11.34
N ALA A 193 5.30 -3.37 12.42
CA ALA A 193 5.05 -2.82 13.75
C ALA A 193 6.22 -1.97 14.26
N LYS A 194 7.47 -2.39 14.01
CA LYS A 194 8.69 -1.62 14.35
C LYS A 194 8.79 -0.33 13.52
N LEU A 195 8.40 -0.35 12.26
CA LEU A 195 8.51 0.77 11.33
C LEU A 195 7.42 1.82 11.52
N ARG A 196 6.19 1.38 11.78
CA ARG A 196 5.01 2.24 11.78
C ARG A 196 4.76 2.98 13.10
N GLY A 197 5.33 2.52 14.22
CA GLY A 197 4.98 3.08 15.52
C GLY A 197 3.46 3.07 15.74
N GLN A 198 2.83 4.25 15.78
CA GLN A 198 1.37 4.41 15.94
C GLN A 198 0.60 4.59 14.63
N ALA A 199 1.18 4.20 13.49
CA ALA A 199 0.52 4.37 12.20
C ALA A 199 -0.81 3.59 12.10
N PRO A 200 -1.81 4.12 11.39
CA PRO A 200 -3.07 3.42 11.19
C PRO A 200 -2.86 2.08 10.50
N LYS A 201 -3.66 1.09 10.88
CA LYS A 201 -3.79 -0.15 10.12
C LYS A 201 -4.29 0.20 8.72
N GLY A 202 -3.58 -0.21 7.71
CA GLY A 202 -3.84 0.15 6.33
C GLY A 202 -4.43 -1.01 5.53
N SER A 203 -4.60 -0.81 4.25
CA SER A 203 -5.13 -1.76 3.27
C SER A 203 -4.12 -2.85 2.87
N SER A 204 -3.38 -3.41 3.83
CA SER A 204 -2.41 -4.47 3.56
C SER A 204 -3.07 -5.86 3.50
N TYR A 205 -2.39 -6.82 2.88
CA TYR A 205 -2.82 -8.22 2.86
C TYR A 205 -3.03 -8.78 4.27
N LEU A 206 -2.22 -8.31 5.24
CA LEU A 206 -2.35 -8.66 6.66
C LEU A 206 -3.70 -8.26 7.27
N ASP A 207 -4.31 -7.18 6.78
CA ASP A 207 -5.58 -6.67 7.29
C ASP A 207 -6.78 -7.39 6.66
N THR A 208 -6.67 -7.78 5.39
CA THR A 208 -7.73 -8.44 4.62
C THR A 208 -7.69 -9.96 4.74
N HIS A 209 -6.50 -10.55 4.86
CA HIS A 209 -6.24 -11.99 4.94
C HIS A 209 -5.28 -12.32 6.11
N PRO A 210 -5.70 -12.21 7.38
CA PRO A 210 -4.80 -12.35 8.51
C PRO A 210 -4.07 -13.70 8.53
N PRO A 211 -2.72 -13.73 8.50
CA PRO A 211 -1.96 -14.95 8.70
C PRO A 211 -2.08 -15.37 10.15
N THR A 212 -2.84 -16.41 10.41
CA THR A 212 -2.91 -17.01 11.74
C THR A 212 -2.00 -18.24 11.80
N PRO A 213 -1.43 -18.59 12.96
CA PRO A 213 -0.67 -19.83 13.12
C PRO A 213 -1.43 -21.06 12.64
N ASP A 214 -2.75 -21.07 12.82
CA ASP A 214 -3.62 -22.14 12.36
C ASP A 214 -3.70 -22.23 10.83
N ARG A 215 -3.76 -21.09 10.12
CA ARG A 215 -3.72 -21.08 8.65
C ARG A 215 -2.39 -21.66 8.14
N VAL A 216 -1.26 -21.21 8.67
CA VAL A 216 0.07 -21.75 8.31
C VAL A 216 0.14 -23.25 8.54
N LYS A 217 -0.30 -23.74 9.72
CA LYS A 217 -0.30 -25.16 10.07
C LYS A 217 -1.22 -25.99 9.14
N ARG A 218 -2.41 -25.46 8.85
CA ARG A 218 -3.39 -26.10 7.96
C ARG A 218 -2.88 -26.15 6.52
N ALA A 219 -2.36 -25.05 5.99
CA ALA A 219 -1.80 -24.97 4.64
C ALA A 219 -0.64 -25.98 4.47
N ARG A 220 0.25 -26.09 5.47
CA ARG A 220 1.34 -27.07 5.47
C ARG A 220 0.83 -28.51 5.39
N LYS A 221 -0.17 -28.86 6.22
CA LYS A 221 -0.76 -30.20 6.20
C LYS A 221 -1.48 -30.52 4.89
N LEU A 222 -2.12 -29.52 4.26
CA LEU A 222 -2.77 -29.73 2.97
C LEU A 222 -1.74 -29.92 1.87
N ALA A 223 -0.66 -29.16 1.89
CA ALA A 223 0.44 -29.28 0.94
C ALA A 223 1.15 -30.63 1.04
N GLU A 224 1.33 -31.19 2.25
CA GLU A 224 1.91 -32.53 2.47
C GLU A 224 1.05 -33.66 1.86
N LYS A 225 -0.25 -33.45 1.71
CA LYS A 225 -1.17 -34.41 1.08
C LYS A 225 -1.26 -34.26 -0.44
N SER A 226 -0.72 -33.18 -0.98
CA SER A 226 -0.75 -32.90 -2.41
C SER A 226 0.34 -33.72 -3.11
N LEU A 227 -0.09 -34.60 -4.03
CA LEU A 227 0.81 -35.46 -4.81
C LEU A 227 1.25 -34.67 -6.05
N VAL A 228 2.32 -33.91 -5.95
CA VAL A 228 2.99 -33.26 -7.09
C VAL A 228 4.34 -33.91 -7.29
N ASP A 229 4.54 -34.55 -8.46
CA ASP A 229 5.87 -35.11 -8.79
C ASP A 229 6.81 -33.96 -9.16
N LYS A 230 7.97 -33.89 -8.49
CA LYS A 230 9.02 -32.88 -8.71
C LYS A 230 8.47 -31.43 -8.71
N PRO A 231 7.92 -30.97 -7.58
CA PRO A 231 7.29 -29.67 -7.50
C PRO A 231 8.27 -28.53 -7.79
N MET A 232 7.86 -27.56 -8.63
CA MET A 232 8.67 -26.43 -9.02
C MET A 232 8.49 -25.26 -8.03
N ASP A 233 9.56 -24.66 -7.58
CA ASP A 233 9.53 -23.40 -6.84
C ASP A 233 9.64 -22.18 -7.77
N GLY A 234 10.38 -22.32 -8.89
CA GLY A 234 10.56 -21.27 -9.89
C GLY A 234 11.33 -20.04 -9.38
N ARG A 235 12.25 -20.22 -8.39
CA ARG A 235 12.95 -19.11 -7.73
C ARG A 235 13.76 -18.24 -8.69
N ASP A 236 14.63 -18.85 -9.50
CA ASP A 236 15.53 -18.08 -10.36
C ASP A 236 14.78 -17.33 -11.47
N ILE A 237 13.73 -17.96 -12.02
CA ILE A 237 12.82 -17.31 -12.97
C ILE A 237 12.16 -16.11 -12.31
N TYR A 238 11.56 -16.31 -11.14
CA TYR A 238 10.90 -15.26 -10.37
C TYR A 238 11.82 -14.07 -10.10
N LEU A 239 13.00 -14.32 -9.54
CA LEU A 239 13.97 -13.29 -9.23
C LEU A 239 14.36 -12.49 -10.49
N SER A 240 14.60 -13.17 -11.61
CA SER A 240 14.92 -12.50 -12.87
C SER A 240 13.81 -11.58 -13.39
N LYS A 241 12.52 -11.90 -13.08
CA LYS A 241 11.38 -11.07 -13.47
C LYS A 241 11.26 -9.80 -12.65
N ILE A 242 11.60 -9.85 -11.38
CA ILE A 242 11.48 -8.70 -10.46
C ILE A 242 12.76 -7.87 -10.35
N ASP A 243 13.87 -8.26 -10.99
CA ASP A 243 15.08 -7.45 -11.01
C ASP A 243 14.81 -6.11 -11.72
N GLY A 244 15.18 -5.03 -11.07
CA GLY A 244 14.88 -3.66 -11.55
C GLY A 244 13.49 -3.12 -11.19
N MET A 245 12.58 -3.96 -10.66
CA MET A 245 11.27 -3.48 -10.20
C MET A 245 11.43 -2.40 -9.12
N ILE A 246 10.64 -1.33 -9.21
CA ILE A 246 10.62 -0.27 -8.19
C ILE A 246 10.21 -0.87 -6.84
N TRP A 247 10.95 -0.52 -5.79
CA TRP A 247 10.67 -0.86 -4.41
C TRP A 247 10.29 0.40 -3.62
N GLY A 248 9.22 0.32 -2.82
CA GLY A 248 8.69 1.50 -2.12
C GLY A 248 7.96 2.46 -3.04
N ASP A 249 8.10 3.76 -2.79
CA ASP A 249 7.43 4.82 -3.54
C ASP A 249 7.81 4.85 -5.01
N SER A 250 6.84 5.21 -5.87
CA SER A 250 7.06 5.40 -7.30
C SER A 250 7.31 6.87 -7.68
N PRO A 251 7.98 7.14 -8.81
CA PRO A 251 8.24 8.50 -9.27
C PRO A 251 6.99 9.37 -9.42
N ASP A 252 5.88 8.77 -9.82
CA ASP A 252 4.62 9.48 -10.09
C ASP A 252 3.86 9.87 -8.81
N GLN A 253 4.22 9.24 -7.68
CA GLN A 253 3.63 9.50 -6.37
C GLN A 253 4.54 10.33 -5.47
N GLY A 254 5.79 10.57 -5.88
CA GLY A 254 6.82 11.18 -5.05
C GLY A 254 7.39 10.20 -4.03
N TYR A 255 8.32 10.66 -3.19
CA TYR A 255 9.10 9.83 -2.28
C TYR A 255 9.01 10.34 -0.85
N ALA A 256 8.53 9.51 0.06
CA ALA A 256 8.55 9.75 1.51
C ALA A 256 9.74 9.01 2.13
N ARG A 257 10.84 9.72 2.39
CA ARG A 257 12.10 9.15 2.89
C ARG A 257 12.69 10.02 3.98
N ASP A 258 13.22 9.39 5.01
CA ASP A 258 14.02 10.05 6.06
C ASP A 258 13.37 11.34 6.61
N GLY A 259 12.07 11.28 6.93
CA GLY A 259 11.32 12.42 7.45
C GLY A 259 11.04 13.52 6.43
N SER A 260 11.23 13.28 5.14
CA SER A 260 10.94 14.24 4.09
C SER A 260 10.11 13.66 2.96
N PHE A 261 9.39 14.54 2.26
CA PHE A 261 8.70 14.22 1.02
C PHE A 261 9.28 15.04 -0.13
N ALA A 262 9.55 14.37 -1.24
CA ALA A 262 10.05 14.96 -2.46
C ALA A 262 9.28 14.42 -3.68
N HIS A 263 8.86 15.29 -4.59
CA HIS A 263 8.15 14.91 -5.81
C HIS A 263 8.80 15.54 -7.04
N LYS A 264 9.40 14.71 -7.90
CA LYS A 264 10.18 15.19 -9.04
C LYS A 264 9.34 16.00 -10.02
N ASN A 265 8.22 15.47 -10.48
CA ASN A 265 7.39 16.12 -11.50
C ASN A 265 6.72 17.41 -11.00
N LEU A 266 6.36 17.49 -9.72
CA LEU A 266 5.83 18.70 -9.10
C LEU A 266 6.94 19.67 -8.66
N ASN A 267 8.19 19.23 -8.68
CA ASN A 267 9.36 19.95 -8.20
C ASN A 267 9.14 20.54 -6.80
N ILE A 268 8.76 19.69 -5.83
CA ILE A 268 8.53 20.09 -4.45
C ILE A 268 9.30 19.22 -3.48
N PHE A 269 9.66 19.83 -2.37
CA PHE A 269 10.26 19.20 -1.20
C PHE A 269 9.68 19.82 0.07
N PHE A 270 9.41 19.00 1.08
CA PHE A 270 9.21 19.46 2.45
C PHE A 270 9.65 18.37 3.45
N SER A 271 9.93 18.76 4.68
CA SER A 271 10.30 17.85 5.77
C SER A 271 9.29 17.92 6.91
N VAL A 272 9.17 16.81 7.62
CA VAL A 272 8.43 16.72 8.88
C VAL A 272 9.39 16.42 10.03
N PRO A 273 9.06 16.75 11.29
CA PRO A 273 9.90 16.45 12.42
C PRO A 273 10.09 14.95 12.63
N ASP A 274 11.17 14.56 13.31
CA ASP A 274 11.57 13.17 13.53
C ASP A 274 10.52 12.34 14.27
N GLU A 275 9.69 13.01 15.11
CA GLU A 275 8.61 12.37 15.85
C GLU A 275 7.40 12.01 14.96
N PHE A 276 7.39 12.47 13.69
CA PHE A 276 6.33 12.17 12.74
C PHE A 276 6.76 11.09 11.77
N THR A 277 5.85 10.18 11.48
CA THR A 277 6.05 9.15 10.46
C THR A 277 5.24 9.47 9.21
N LEU A 278 5.93 9.65 8.09
CA LEU A 278 5.35 9.94 6.78
C LEU A 278 4.76 8.68 6.13
N PHE A 279 3.60 8.86 5.53
CA PHE A 279 2.93 7.90 4.67
C PHE A 279 2.56 8.58 3.36
N ASN A 280 3.03 8.02 2.27
CA ASN A 280 2.68 8.44 0.93
C ASN A 280 1.54 7.59 0.39
N SER A 281 0.61 8.22 -0.30
CA SER A 281 -0.48 7.54 -1.00
C SER A 281 -0.70 8.20 -2.36
N PRO A 282 -1.39 7.56 -3.30
CA PRO A 282 -1.67 8.17 -4.60
C PRO A 282 -2.46 9.48 -4.54
N LYS A 283 -3.11 9.77 -3.43
CA LYS A 283 -3.96 10.96 -3.26
C LYS A 283 -3.35 12.05 -2.42
N ASN A 284 -2.58 11.70 -1.39
CA ASN A 284 -2.03 12.64 -0.42
C ASN A 284 -0.84 12.06 0.33
N VAL A 285 -0.11 12.93 1.01
CA VAL A 285 0.93 12.53 1.96
C VAL A 285 0.46 12.90 3.36
N THR A 286 0.52 11.95 4.29
CA THR A 286 0.13 12.19 5.67
C THR A 286 1.26 11.81 6.61
N ALA A 287 1.57 12.67 7.57
CA ALA A 287 2.49 12.37 8.66
C ALA A 287 1.72 12.29 9.98
N TYR A 288 1.92 11.21 10.72
CA TYR A 288 1.31 11.01 12.04
C TYR A 288 2.37 11.20 13.12
N GLY A 289 2.05 12.03 14.10
CA GLY A 289 2.88 12.36 15.22
C GLY A 289 2.28 11.95 16.57
N PRO A 290 2.94 12.34 17.68
CA PRO A 290 2.45 12.06 19.03
C PRO A 290 1.09 12.74 19.31
N ASP A 291 0.38 12.27 20.32
CA ASP A 291 -0.88 12.86 20.81
C ASP A 291 -1.97 13.04 19.72
N ASN A 292 -2.01 12.14 18.74
CA ASN A 292 -2.87 12.22 17.54
C ASN A 292 -2.64 13.47 16.68
N ALA A 293 -1.46 14.10 16.76
CA ALA A 293 -1.06 15.13 15.84
C ALA A 293 -0.91 14.55 14.43
N ALA A 294 -1.30 15.33 13.42
CA ALA A 294 -1.12 14.90 12.04
C ALA A 294 -0.80 16.11 11.13
N ILE A 295 -0.04 15.85 10.08
CA ILE A 295 0.24 16.78 9.00
C ILE A 295 -0.23 16.11 7.72
N LYS A 296 -1.10 16.76 6.97
CA LYS A 296 -1.58 16.27 5.67
C LYS A 296 -1.14 17.23 4.58
N PHE A 297 -0.49 16.69 3.56
CA PHE A 297 -0.23 17.39 2.31
C PHE A 297 -1.19 16.89 1.24
N ASP A 298 -1.78 17.81 0.50
CA ASP A 298 -2.78 17.55 -0.54
C ASP A 298 -2.66 18.56 -1.68
N MET A 299 -3.36 18.33 -2.78
CA MET A 299 -3.43 19.23 -3.91
C MET A 299 -4.81 19.87 -4.00
N GLY A 300 -4.83 21.19 -4.15
CA GLY A 300 -6.02 21.95 -4.51
C GLY A 300 -6.26 21.99 -6.02
N PRO A 301 -7.28 22.74 -6.45
CA PRO A 301 -7.57 22.91 -7.87
C PRO A 301 -6.39 23.58 -8.60
N LYS A 302 -6.15 23.15 -9.82
CA LYS A 302 -5.14 23.74 -10.70
C LYS A 302 -5.65 25.09 -11.26
N ASN A 303 -4.72 26.01 -11.51
CA ASN A 303 -4.99 27.33 -12.10
C ASN A 303 -5.98 28.22 -11.33
N TYR A 304 -5.92 28.19 -9.99
CA TYR A 304 -6.70 29.13 -9.19
C TYR A 304 -6.18 30.57 -9.40
N GLY A 305 -7.05 31.46 -9.91
CA GLY A 305 -6.66 32.82 -10.32
C GLY A 305 -6.60 33.87 -9.21
N GLY A 306 -7.16 33.59 -8.01
CA GLY A 306 -7.13 34.50 -6.86
C GLY A 306 -5.89 34.35 -5.98
N SER A 307 -5.77 35.17 -4.93
CA SER A 307 -4.69 35.02 -3.94
C SER A 307 -4.83 33.71 -3.14
N MET A 308 -3.74 33.20 -2.56
CA MET A 308 -3.81 32.02 -1.68
C MET A 308 -4.63 32.28 -0.40
N ARG A 309 -4.72 33.56 0.03
CA ARG A 309 -5.61 33.99 1.11
C ARG A 309 -7.08 33.83 0.72
N ASP A 310 -7.45 34.28 -0.49
CA ASP A 310 -8.81 34.14 -1.02
C ASP A 310 -9.14 32.66 -1.30
N TYR A 311 -8.19 31.89 -1.74
CA TYR A 311 -8.35 30.45 -1.89
C TYR A 311 -8.78 29.76 -0.59
N ILE A 312 -8.09 30.04 0.52
CA ILE A 312 -8.49 29.48 1.83
C ILE A 312 -9.92 29.91 2.18
N ARG A 313 -10.22 31.22 2.07
CA ARG A 313 -11.48 31.77 2.54
C ARG A 313 -12.68 31.39 1.68
N GLN A 314 -12.52 31.42 0.34
CA GLN A 314 -13.65 31.31 -0.59
C GLN A 314 -13.82 29.92 -1.18
N THR A 315 -12.77 29.10 -1.20
CA THR A 315 -12.77 27.80 -1.85
C THR A 315 -12.53 26.67 -0.86
N TRP A 316 -11.36 26.62 -0.24
CA TRP A 316 -10.95 25.47 0.56
C TRP A 316 -11.70 25.35 1.89
N ALA A 317 -11.79 26.44 2.63
CA ALA A 317 -12.43 26.48 3.95
C ALA A 317 -13.63 27.45 4.01
N ARG A 318 -14.39 27.58 2.92
CA ARG A 318 -15.50 28.54 2.77
C ARG A 318 -16.58 28.46 3.85
N ASN A 319 -16.76 27.30 4.44
CA ASN A 319 -17.78 27.06 5.48
C ASN A 319 -17.18 27.03 6.90
N ALA A 320 -15.87 27.28 7.06
CA ALA A 320 -15.21 27.26 8.34
C ALA A 320 -15.14 28.67 8.97
N GLN A 321 -15.21 28.72 10.31
CA GLN A 321 -14.88 29.94 11.05
C GLN A 321 -13.36 30.07 11.10
N LEU A 322 -12.82 30.99 10.30
CA LEU A 322 -11.38 31.20 10.18
C LEU A 322 -10.90 32.27 11.18
N SER A 323 -9.76 32.05 11.78
CA SER A 323 -8.97 33.00 12.55
C SER A 323 -7.55 33.07 11.99
N ASN A 324 -6.82 34.13 12.28
CA ASN A 324 -5.44 34.36 11.88
C ASN A 324 -5.20 34.19 10.36
N LEU A 325 -6.18 34.54 9.53
CA LEU A 325 -6.06 34.47 8.08
C LEU A 325 -5.13 35.59 7.57
N GLN A 326 -3.96 35.19 7.06
CA GLN A 326 -2.94 36.14 6.58
C GLN A 326 -2.20 35.60 5.36
N SER A 327 -1.75 36.50 4.51
CA SER A 327 -0.79 36.15 3.45
C SER A 327 0.61 36.05 4.04
N ILE A 328 1.35 35.09 3.58
CA ILE A 328 2.76 34.87 3.91
C ILE A 328 3.56 34.61 2.64
N GLU A 329 4.86 34.79 2.73
CA GLU A 329 5.80 34.35 1.70
C GLU A 329 6.76 33.33 2.32
N MET A 330 7.05 32.27 1.60
CA MET A 330 8.01 31.27 2.03
C MET A 330 8.82 30.74 0.84
N ASN A 331 10.14 30.84 0.95
CA ASN A 331 11.09 30.41 -0.10
C ASN A 331 10.73 30.95 -1.50
N GLY A 332 10.27 32.21 -1.57
CA GLY A 332 9.88 32.88 -2.82
C GLY A 332 8.51 32.43 -3.37
N LEU A 333 7.70 31.71 -2.59
CA LEU A 333 6.37 31.25 -2.99
C LEU A 333 5.28 32.07 -2.28
N GLU A 334 4.27 32.50 -3.06
CA GLU A 334 3.04 33.04 -2.47
C GLU A 334 2.33 31.97 -1.66
N ALA A 335 2.00 32.29 -0.43
CA ALA A 335 1.24 31.40 0.43
C ALA A 335 0.28 32.18 1.35
N ALA A 336 -0.59 31.46 2.03
CA ALA A 336 -1.46 32.00 3.07
C ALA A 336 -1.66 30.96 4.16
N THR A 337 -1.89 31.45 5.38
CA THR A 337 -2.22 30.59 6.52
C THR A 337 -3.50 31.06 7.18
N ALA A 338 -4.22 30.12 7.79
CA ALA A 338 -5.38 30.37 8.63
C ALA A 338 -5.49 29.29 9.71
N SER A 339 -6.22 29.60 10.77
CA SER A 339 -6.56 28.64 11.82
C SER A 339 -8.08 28.46 11.89
N THR A 340 -8.50 27.25 12.22
CA THR A 340 -9.90 26.92 12.48
C THR A 340 -9.98 25.80 13.51
N LYS A 341 -11.20 25.47 13.93
CA LYS A 341 -11.48 24.33 14.81
C LYS A 341 -12.40 23.35 14.11
N GLY A 342 -12.22 22.08 14.38
CA GLY A 342 -13.05 21.04 13.82
C GLY A 342 -13.14 19.82 14.70
N ARG A 343 -13.91 18.82 14.25
CA ARG A 343 -13.95 17.52 14.89
C ARG A 343 -13.37 16.47 13.96
N VAL A 344 -12.39 15.71 14.46
CA VAL A 344 -11.82 14.56 13.76
C VAL A 344 -12.09 13.34 14.63
N ASN A 345 -12.85 12.37 14.11
CA ASN A 345 -13.30 11.18 14.85
C ASN A 345 -13.95 11.51 16.22
N GLY A 346 -14.86 12.48 16.23
CA GLY A 346 -15.56 12.90 17.42
C GLY A 346 -14.75 13.74 18.42
N ARG A 347 -13.42 13.89 18.23
CA ARG A 347 -12.54 14.70 19.08
C ARG A 347 -12.39 16.12 18.54
N SER A 348 -12.41 17.11 19.42
CA SER A 348 -12.12 18.50 19.05
C SER A 348 -10.65 18.64 18.69
N MET A 349 -10.36 19.27 17.55
CA MET A 349 -9.01 19.53 17.05
C MET A 349 -8.87 21.00 16.65
N ASP A 350 -7.73 21.60 16.96
CA ASP A 350 -7.29 22.82 16.33
C ASP A 350 -6.65 22.45 14.97
N ILE A 351 -7.00 23.22 13.95
CA ILE A 351 -6.59 22.95 12.57
C ILE A 351 -5.90 24.20 12.03
N GLN A 352 -4.66 24.06 11.59
CA GLN A 352 -3.97 25.10 10.83
C GLN A 352 -3.95 24.72 9.36
N LEU A 353 -4.29 25.66 8.51
CA LEU A 353 -4.31 25.55 7.06
C LEU A 353 -3.17 26.39 6.47
N VAL A 354 -2.47 25.84 5.49
CA VAL A 354 -1.48 26.58 4.68
C VAL A 354 -1.73 26.26 3.23
N ALA A 355 -2.09 27.26 2.44
CA ALA A 355 -2.21 27.17 0.99
C ALA A 355 -0.97 27.77 0.35
N ILE A 356 -0.43 27.11 -0.69
CA ILE A 356 0.83 27.47 -1.33
C ILE A 356 0.62 27.47 -2.83
N ARG A 357 1.07 28.53 -3.51
CA ARG A 357 1.09 28.59 -4.96
C ARG A 357 2.32 27.87 -5.49
N GLY A 358 2.07 26.81 -6.24
CA GLY A 358 3.12 26.10 -6.94
C GLY A 358 3.36 26.62 -8.37
N LYS A 359 4.35 26.01 -9.04
CA LYS A 359 4.58 26.21 -10.47
C LYS A 359 3.45 25.60 -11.29
N GLU A 360 3.37 25.99 -12.58
CA GLU A 360 2.40 25.44 -13.54
C GLU A 360 0.94 25.48 -13.08
N GLY A 361 0.59 26.49 -12.28
CA GLY A 361 -0.77 26.68 -11.76
C GLY A 361 -1.18 25.71 -10.64
N HIS A 362 -0.27 24.92 -10.09
CA HIS A 362 -0.58 24.05 -8.97
C HIS A 362 -0.90 24.86 -7.70
N THR A 363 -1.83 24.34 -6.93
CA THR A 363 -2.14 24.81 -5.57
C THR A 363 -1.87 23.66 -4.61
N PHE A 364 -1.03 23.89 -3.61
CA PHE A 364 -0.70 22.91 -2.59
C PHE A 364 -1.33 23.26 -1.26
N GLN A 365 -1.69 22.26 -0.50
CA GLN A 365 -2.37 22.36 0.78
C GLN A 365 -1.60 21.62 1.85
N LEU A 366 -1.23 22.29 2.95
CA LEU A 366 -0.80 21.64 4.18
C LEU A 366 -1.87 21.88 5.24
N THR A 367 -2.33 20.80 5.86
CA THR A 367 -3.27 20.83 6.98
C THR A 367 -2.58 20.21 8.20
N PHE A 368 -2.56 20.94 9.29
CA PHE A 368 -1.98 20.53 10.55
C PHE A 368 -3.09 20.32 11.58
N TYR A 369 -3.09 19.18 12.24
CA TYR A 369 -4.09 18.80 13.23
C TYR A 369 -3.43 18.62 14.59
N SER A 370 -3.95 19.29 15.63
CA SER A 370 -3.50 19.14 17.01
C SER A 370 -4.65 19.10 17.98
N GLN A 371 -4.50 18.39 19.09
CA GLN A 371 -5.40 18.56 20.22
C GLN A 371 -5.22 19.97 20.77
N PRO A 372 -6.30 20.65 21.23
CA PRO A 372 -6.23 22.04 21.70
C PRO A 372 -5.14 22.30 22.77
N GLN A 373 -4.93 21.32 23.66
CA GLN A 373 -3.93 21.41 24.73
C GLN A 373 -2.48 21.32 24.21
N LYS A 374 -2.28 20.81 22.99
CA LYS A 374 -0.96 20.58 22.37
C LYS A 374 -0.64 21.58 21.27
N THR A 375 -1.60 22.40 20.86
CA THR A 375 -1.43 23.36 19.74
C THR A 375 -0.25 24.30 19.97
N LYS A 376 -0.10 24.85 21.18
CA LYS A 376 1.02 25.74 21.50
C LYS A 376 2.37 25.03 21.39
N THR A 377 2.50 23.81 21.89
CA THR A 377 3.72 23.01 21.83
C THR A 377 4.10 22.64 20.40
N LEU A 378 3.09 22.33 19.55
CA LEU A 378 3.29 21.93 18.17
C LEU A 378 3.44 23.09 17.18
N SER A 379 3.16 24.34 17.61
CA SER A 379 3.18 25.51 16.72
C SER A 379 4.52 25.71 16.02
N GLU A 380 5.63 25.59 16.75
CA GLU A 380 6.97 25.72 16.18
C GLU A 380 7.32 24.54 15.24
N VAL A 381 6.86 23.36 15.57
CA VAL A 381 6.99 22.14 14.75
C VAL A 381 6.29 22.33 13.41
N TYR A 382 5.04 22.82 13.43
CA TYR A 382 4.27 23.08 12.21
C TYR A 382 4.84 24.22 11.40
N ARG A 383 5.36 25.26 12.07
CA ARG A 383 6.04 26.37 11.41
C ARG A 383 7.29 25.86 10.66
N ARG A 384 8.14 25.04 11.28
CA ARG A 384 9.31 24.46 10.61
C ARG A 384 8.93 23.62 9.39
N THR A 385 7.92 22.78 9.49
CA THR A 385 7.42 22.01 8.33
C THR A 385 6.90 22.96 7.23
N THR A 386 6.11 23.97 7.57
CA THR A 386 5.63 24.95 6.61
C THR A 386 6.77 25.61 5.84
N TYR A 387 7.78 26.12 6.55
CA TYR A 387 8.91 26.83 5.93
C TYR A 387 9.97 25.90 5.30
N SER A 388 9.86 24.59 5.50
CA SER A 388 10.68 23.61 4.76
C SER A 388 10.17 23.37 3.34
N PHE A 389 8.93 23.77 3.05
CA PHE A 389 8.34 23.60 1.71
C PHE A 389 9.04 24.51 0.70
N ARG A 390 9.57 23.93 -0.37
CA ARG A 390 10.33 24.65 -1.39
C ARG A 390 10.38 23.87 -2.72
N HIS A 391 10.84 24.52 -3.74
CA HIS A 391 11.34 23.83 -4.94
C HIS A 391 12.72 23.23 -4.72
N MET A 392 12.97 22.13 -5.39
CA MET A 392 14.28 21.48 -5.41
C MET A 392 15.19 22.13 -6.45
N SER A 393 16.50 22.10 -6.21
CA SER A 393 17.51 22.43 -7.20
C SER A 393 17.61 21.36 -8.30
N LEU A 394 18.24 21.67 -9.42
CA LEU A 394 18.45 20.69 -10.50
C LEU A 394 19.24 19.47 -10.03
N ASP A 395 20.29 19.70 -9.22
CA ASP A 395 21.11 18.63 -8.64
C ASP A 395 20.29 17.68 -7.72
N GLU A 396 19.39 18.24 -6.90
CA GLU A 396 18.48 17.44 -6.08
C GLU A 396 17.49 16.62 -6.92
N LEU A 397 16.96 17.21 -7.99
CA LEU A 397 16.07 16.52 -8.94
C LEU A 397 16.76 15.35 -9.66
N GLU A 398 18.04 15.52 -10.04
CA GLU A 398 18.81 14.45 -10.67
C GLU A 398 19.15 13.31 -9.71
N LYS A 399 19.44 13.64 -8.47
CA LYS A 399 19.73 12.65 -7.40
C LYS A 399 18.49 11.92 -6.89
N LEU A 400 17.30 12.46 -7.13
CA LEU A 400 16.05 11.87 -6.71
C LEU A 400 15.67 10.68 -7.61
N LYS A 401 16.15 9.49 -7.24
CA LYS A 401 15.93 8.23 -7.97
C LYS A 401 15.04 7.27 -7.19
N PRO A 402 14.24 6.43 -7.90
CA PRO A 402 13.49 5.35 -7.26
C PRO A 402 14.44 4.31 -6.64
N LEU A 403 14.02 3.70 -5.58
CA LEU A 403 14.63 2.48 -5.07
C LEU A 403 14.14 1.30 -5.89
N ARG A 404 15.01 0.31 -6.11
CA ARG A 404 14.71 -0.87 -6.92
C ARG A 404 15.15 -2.14 -6.21
N ILE A 405 14.42 -3.23 -6.48
CA ILE A 405 14.95 -4.56 -6.21
C ILE A 405 16.10 -4.81 -7.17
N ARG A 406 17.23 -5.26 -6.62
CA ARG A 406 18.37 -5.72 -7.39
C ARG A 406 18.81 -7.08 -6.88
N LEU A 407 19.43 -7.84 -7.76
CA LEU A 407 19.91 -9.17 -7.44
C LEU A 407 21.39 -9.09 -7.09
N HIS A 408 21.75 -9.74 -5.98
CA HIS A 408 23.13 -9.90 -5.52
C HIS A 408 23.44 -11.39 -5.40
N LYS A 409 24.59 -11.81 -5.92
CA LYS A 409 25.08 -13.18 -5.77
C LYS A 409 26.01 -13.25 -4.57
N VAL A 410 25.62 -14.02 -3.55
CA VAL A 410 26.35 -14.16 -2.30
C VAL A 410 27.78 -14.66 -2.55
N ARG A 411 28.77 -13.95 -2.03
CA ARG A 411 30.19 -14.28 -2.16
C ARG A 411 30.72 -14.94 -0.90
N ASN A 412 31.87 -15.58 -1.00
CA ASN A 412 32.52 -16.18 0.15
C ASN A 412 32.88 -15.10 1.21
N GLY A 413 32.55 -15.36 2.47
CA GLY A 413 32.79 -14.45 3.59
C GLY A 413 31.74 -13.35 3.77
N GLU A 414 30.75 -13.21 2.89
CA GLU A 414 29.63 -12.28 3.09
C GLU A 414 28.66 -12.77 4.16
N THR A 415 28.15 -11.83 4.95
CA THR A 415 27.16 -12.06 6.01
C THR A 415 25.90 -11.26 5.72
N ILE A 416 24.82 -11.57 6.43
CA ILE A 416 23.57 -10.76 6.38
C ILE A 416 23.88 -9.30 6.64
N GLU A 417 24.72 -9.02 7.62
CA GLU A 417 25.08 -7.66 8.02
C GLU A 417 25.84 -6.94 6.89
N SER A 418 26.87 -7.60 6.31
CA SER A 418 27.68 -6.99 5.25
C SER A 418 26.87 -6.71 3.99
N ILE A 419 25.98 -7.63 3.56
CA ILE A 419 25.12 -7.43 2.40
C ILE A 419 24.05 -6.35 2.70
N SER A 420 23.49 -6.35 3.91
CA SER A 420 22.50 -5.33 4.30
C SER A 420 23.08 -3.90 4.30
N GLN A 421 24.37 -3.72 4.61
CA GLN A 421 25.04 -2.43 4.54
C GLN A 421 25.16 -1.86 3.12
N MET A 422 25.14 -2.72 2.09
CA MET A 422 25.15 -2.30 0.68
C MET A 422 23.79 -1.72 0.25
N MET A 423 22.70 -2.04 0.97
CA MET A 423 21.38 -1.55 0.59
C MET A 423 21.26 -0.03 0.75
N ALA A 424 20.50 0.60 -0.15
CA ALA A 424 20.21 2.03 -0.12
C ALA A 424 19.35 2.44 1.10
N VAL A 425 18.57 1.52 1.66
CA VAL A 425 17.74 1.74 2.85
C VAL A 425 18.50 1.35 4.11
N LYS A 426 18.85 2.34 4.95
CA LYS A 426 19.66 2.12 6.16
C LYS A 426 18.82 1.75 7.39
N LYS A 427 17.62 2.33 7.53
CA LYS A 427 16.75 2.05 8.68
C LYS A 427 16.26 0.60 8.65
N PHE A 428 16.62 -0.18 9.67
CA PHE A 428 16.31 -1.63 9.76
C PHE A 428 16.81 -2.45 8.57
N ALA A 429 17.98 -2.13 8.02
CA ALA A 429 18.53 -2.79 6.83
C ALA A 429 18.61 -4.32 6.98
N VAL A 430 19.11 -4.81 8.12
CA VAL A 430 19.23 -6.23 8.45
C VAL A 430 17.86 -6.92 8.49
N ASP A 431 16.88 -6.33 9.20
CA ASP A 431 15.52 -6.89 9.29
C ASP A 431 14.86 -6.94 7.90
N ARG A 432 15.04 -5.89 7.09
CA ARG A 432 14.52 -5.83 5.71
C ARG A 432 15.15 -6.89 4.81
N PHE A 433 16.47 -7.05 4.88
CA PHE A 433 17.17 -8.07 4.10
C PHE A 433 16.68 -9.47 4.48
N LYS A 434 16.58 -9.75 5.78
CA LYS A 434 16.06 -11.02 6.29
C LYS A 434 14.64 -11.28 5.77
N LEU A 435 13.78 -10.28 5.85
CA LEU A 435 12.40 -10.39 5.37
C LEU A 435 12.34 -10.63 3.86
N LEU A 436 13.05 -9.85 3.06
CA LEU A 436 13.02 -9.97 1.59
C LEU A 436 13.46 -11.36 1.12
N ASN A 437 14.44 -11.96 1.80
CA ASN A 437 15.10 -13.19 1.36
C ASN A 437 14.74 -14.45 2.17
N GLY A 438 13.86 -14.34 3.17
CA GLY A 438 13.44 -15.48 3.99
C GLY A 438 14.56 -16.07 4.87
N VAL A 439 15.66 -15.34 5.06
CA VAL A 439 16.81 -15.77 5.86
C VAL A 439 16.70 -15.26 7.30
N LYS A 440 17.12 -16.07 8.28
CA LYS A 440 17.06 -15.73 9.70
C LYS A 440 18.44 -15.52 10.33
N GLN A 441 19.43 -16.28 9.87
CA GLN A 441 20.78 -16.31 10.39
C GLN A 441 21.79 -16.47 9.24
N ASN A 442 23.07 -16.20 9.52
CA ASN A 442 24.11 -16.23 8.48
C ASN A 442 24.29 -17.61 7.84
N SER A 443 24.04 -18.68 8.57
CA SER A 443 24.10 -20.04 8.03
C SER A 443 23.02 -20.33 6.97
N ASP A 444 22.00 -19.48 6.84
CA ASP A 444 20.98 -19.61 5.80
C ASP A 444 21.46 -19.04 4.45
N LEU A 445 22.59 -18.30 4.42
CA LEU A 445 23.21 -17.79 3.21
C LEU A 445 24.13 -18.86 2.59
N ILE A 446 23.87 -19.17 1.33
CA ILE A 446 24.67 -20.13 0.55
C ILE A 446 25.51 -19.35 -0.46
N VAL A 447 26.83 -19.59 -0.49
CA VAL A 447 27.72 -18.99 -1.48
C VAL A 447 27.24 -19.34 -2.90
N GLY A 448 27.12 -18.31 -3.74
CA GLY A 448 26.56 -18.44 -5.09
C GLY A 448 25.04 -18.29 -5.17
N GLN A 449 24.32 -18.26 -4.05
CA GLN A 449 22.90 -18.01 -4.02
C GLN A 449 22.60 -16.56 -4.46
N THR A 450 21.53 -16.40 -5.23
CA THR A 450 21.01 -15.06 -5.59
C THR A 450 20.06 -14.57 -4.51
N VAL A 451 20.28 -13.34 -4.01
CA VAL A 451 19.45 -12.66 -3.01
C VAL A 451 19.00 -11.30 -3.51
N LYS A 452 17.88 -10.82 -2.98
CA LYS A 452 17.34 -9.48 -3.25
C LYS A 452 18.02 -8.45 -2.35
N ILE A 453 18.42 -7.33 -2.94
CA ILE A 453 18.86 -6.12 -2.23
C ILE A 453 18.05 -4.92 -2.74
N ILE A 454 18.06 -3.83 -1.99
CA ILE A 454 17.42 -2.57 -2.36
C ILE A 454 18.51 -1.58 -2.76
N SER A 455 18.47 -1.08 -3.98
CA SER A 455 19.47 -0.16 -4.55
C SER A 455 18.81 1.04 -5.25
N THR A 456 19.57 2.10 -5.50
CA THR A 456 19.20 3.24 -6.35
C THR A 456 19.68 3.10 -7.79
N GLU A 457 20.44 2.07 -8.08
CA GLU A 457 21.05 1.78 -9.40
C GLU A 457 20.27 0.73 -10.17
#